data_876ab57d0779e8dbed8d89380c3be64b
#
_entry.id   876ab57d0779e8dbed8d89380c3be64b
#
_cell.length_a   1.000
_cell.length_b   1.000
_cell.length_c   1.000
_cell.angle_alpha   90.00
_cell.angle_beta   90.00
_cell.angle_gamma   90.00
#
_symmetry.space_group_name_H-M   'P 1'
#
loop_
_entity.id
_entity.type
_entity.pdbx_description
1 polymer ?
#
loop_
_entity_poly.entity_id
_entity_poly.type
_entity_poly.pdbx_seq_one_letter_code
_entity_poly.pdbx_strand_id
1 'polypeptide(L)'
;SARVREALARCPTVIVSDCVAHTDTTDLADILLPAAGWGEKDGTVTNSERRISRQRCFLPLPAEVKPDWWIMSSVAGKLGFGEAFNYKRPADIFREHAALSAHENNGERLFNLAGLANLSDAGYEALIPVQWPVLEGAGVETEGSTRLFADGRFVTDNQRARFVAIETRLAAQQTSDDYPMVVNTGRIRDQWHT
;
A
#
# COMPACT_ATOMS: atom_id res chain seq x y z
N SER A 1 0.79 -11.98 -20.00
CA SER A 1 0.90 -13.33 -20.56
C SER A 1 -0.27 -13.59 -21.51
N ALA A 2 -0.12 -14.51 -22.47
CA ALA A 2 -1.17 -14.86 -23.42
C ALA A 2 -2.46 -15.30 -22.73
N ARG A 3 -2.37 -16.13 -21.69
CA ARG A 3 -3.54 -16.59 -20.91
C ARG A 3 -4.29 -15.46 -20.22
N VAL A 4 -3.58 -14.44 -19.71
CA VAL A 4 -4.24 -13.27 -19.09
C VAL A 4 -5.00 -12.47 -20.14
N ARG A 5 -4.40 -12.25 -21.30
CA ARG A 5 -5.05 -11.58 -22.43
C ARG A 5 -6.32 -12.31 -22.89
N GLU A 6 -6.25 -13.64 -23.04
CA GLU A 6 -7.42 -14.45 -23.39
C GLU A 6 -8.53 -14.38 -22.31
N ALA A 7 -8.15 -14.38 -21.04
CA ALA A 7 -9.09 -14.26 -19.93
C ALA A 7 -9.79 -12.90 -19.93
N LEU A 8 -9.04 -11.81 -20.09
CA LEU A 8 -9.60 -10.46 -20.20
C LEU A 8 -10.55 -10.34 -21.39
N ALA A 9 -10.17 -10.88 -22.56
CA ALA A 9 -11.02 -10.86 -23.75
C ALA A 9 -12.34 -11.64 -23.59
N ARG A 10 -12.44 -12.53 -22.60
CA ARG A 10 -13.67 -13.27 -22.27
C ARG A 10 -14.51 -12.61 -21.17
N CYS A 11 -13.98 -11.60 -20.50
CA CYS A 11 -14.74 -10.88 -19.49
C CYS A 11 -15.86 -10.06 -20.16
N PRO A 12 -17.09 -10.13 -19.65
CA PRO A 12 -18.20 -9.32 -20.18
C PRO A 12 -17.99 -7.81 -20.02
N THR A 13 -17.19 -7.42 -19.03
CA THR A 13 -16.83 -6.02 -18.79
C THR A 13 -15.45 -5.97 -18.15
N VAL A 14 -14.57 -5.18 -18.73
CA VAL A 14 -13.20 -4.93 -18.24
C VAL A 14 -13.08 -3.45 -17.89
N ILE A 15 -12.85 -3.16 -16.62
CA ILE A 15 -12.65 -1.79 -16.12
C ILE A 15 -11.18 -1.68 -15.71
N VAL A 16 -10.47 -0.70 -16.25
CA VAL A 16 -9.06 -0.47 -15.94
C VAL A 16 -8.89 0.95 -15.40
N SER A 17 -8.20 1.07 -14.29
CA SER A 17 -7.71 2.35 -13.77
C SER A 17 -6.20 2.39 -13.96
N ASP A 18 -5.72 3.35 -14.72
CA ASP A 18 -4.28 3.49 -15.02
C ASP A 18 -3.92 4.96 -15.24
N CYS A 19 -2.66 5.30 -14.95
CA CYS A 19 -2.10 6.62 -15.26
C CYS A 19 -1.52 6.70 -16.69
N VAL A 20 -1.51 5.58 -17.43
CA VAL A 20 -1.07 5.48 -18.82
C VAL A 20 -2.26 5.10 -19.70
N ALA A 21 -2.53 5.92 -20.71
CA ALA A 21 -3.72 5.76 -21.55
C ALA A 21 -3.65 4.49 -22.45
N HIS A 22 -2.46 4.14 -22.93
CA HIS A 22 -2.26 3.03 -23.86
C HIS A 22 -1.26 2.03 -23.33
N THR A 23 -1.74 0.90 -22.89
CA THR A 23 -0.96 -0.29 -22.50
C THR A 23 -1.65 -1.54 -23.03
N ASP A 24 -0.95 -2.66 -23.04
CA ASP A 24 -1.54 -3.96 -23.44
C ASP A 24 -2.79 -4.34 -22.63
N THR A 25 -2.96 -3.74 -21.44
CA THR A 25 -4.12 -3.98 -20.57
C THR A 25 -5.23 -2.98 -20.83
N THR A 26 -4.90 -1.69 -20.93
CA THR A 26 -5.88 -0.63 -21.18
C THR A 26 -6.55 -0.76 -22.55
N ASP A 27 -5.83 -1.30 -23.55
CA ASP A 27 -6.37 -1.57 -24.88
C ASP A 27 -7.45 -2.67 -24.91
N LEU A 28 -7.61 -3.40 -23.78
CA LEU A 28 -8.67 -4.40 -23.60
C LEU A 28 -9.81 -3.89 -22.69
N ALA A 29 -9.75 -2.65 -22.25
CA ALA A 29 -10.74 -2.09 -21.33
C ALA A 29 -12.00 -1.64 -22.09
N ASP A 30 -13.17 -2.00 -21.56
CA ASP A 30 -14.45 -1.40 -21.96
C ASP A 30 -14.64 -0.02 -21.29
N ILE A 31 -14.07 0.15 -20.09
CA ILE A 31 -14.10 1.41 -19.34
C ILE A 31 -12.69 1.71 -18.84
N LEU A 32 -12.16 2.88 -19.22
CA LEU A 32 -10.89 3.37 -18.73
C LEU A 32 -11.14 4.53 -17.75
N LEU A 33 -10.56 4.42 -16.56
CA LEU A 33 -10.63 5.43 -15.50
C LEU A 33 -9.23 6.07 -15.35
N PRO A 34 -9.03 7.28 -15.89
CA PRO A 34 -7.72 7.94 -15.80
C PRO A 34 -7.35 8.26 -14.35
N ALA A 35 -6.27 7.65 -13.88
CA ALA A 35 -5.78 7.78 -12.52
C ALA A 35 -4.58 8.74 -12.42
N ALA A 36 -4.49 9.47 -11.32
CA ALA A 36 -3.39 10.38 -11.06
C ALA A 36 -2.05 9.65 -10.92
N GLY A 37 -1.02 10.16 -11.58
CA GLY A 37 0.34 9.72 -11.41
C GLY A 37 0.94 10.15 -10.06
N TRP A 38 2.16 9.70 -9.79
CA TRP A 38 2.81 9.92 -8.49
C TRP A 38 2.91 11.40 -8.09
N GLY A 39 3.34 12.26 -9.00
CA GLY A 39 3.51 13.71 -8.73
C GLY A 39 2.22 14.50 -8.70
N GLU A 40 1.10 13.94 -9.13
CA GLU A 40 -0.20 14.58 -9.31
C GLU A 40 -1.16 14.32 -8.13
N LYS A 41 -0.76 13.48 -7.17
CA LYS A 41 -1.61 13.08 -6.05
C LYS A 41 -0.98 13.35 -4.69
N ASP A 42 -1.83 13.54 -3.71
CA ASP A 42 -1.49 13.74 -2.32
C ASP A 42 -1.82 12.49 -1.51
N GLY A 43 -1.06 12.24 -0.45
CA GLY A 43 -1.28 11.09 0.41
C GLY A 43 -0.16 10.85 1.41
N THR A 44 0.01 9.61 1.80
CA THR A 44 1.13 9.12 2.61
C THR A 44 1.70 7.86 2.00
N VAL A 45 2.98 7.64 2.23
CA VAL A 45 3.70 6.45 1.78
C VAL A 45 4.51 5.88 2.94
N THR A 46 4.69 4.57 2.93
CA THR A 46 5.48 3.88 3.94
C THR A 46 6.66 3.18 3.28
N ASN A 47 7.84 3.32 3.83
CA ASN A 47 9.03 2.62 3.38
C ASN A 47 9.31 1.34 4.20
N SER A 48 10.36 0.60 3.83
CA SER A 48 10.76 -0.64 4.50
C SER A 48 11.29 -0.43 5.94
N GLU A 49 11.64 0.81 6.32
CA GLU A 49 11.98 1.18 7.69
C GLU A 49 10.77 1.41 8.59
N ARG A 50 9.57 1.15 8.12
CA ARG A 50 8.33 1.48 8.84
C ARG A 50 8.10 2.99 8.97
N ARG A 51 8.69 3.78 8.10
CA ARG A 51 8.57 5.24 8.13
C ARG A 51 7.46 5.69 7.20
N ILE A 52 6.47 6.38 7.75
CA ILE A 52 5.40 7.02 7.00
C ILE A 52 5.81 8.45 6.69
N SER A 53 5.70 8.84 5.45
CA SER A 53 6.01 10.18 4.96
C SER A 53 4.85 10.75 4.16
N ARG A 54 4.68 12.07 4.22
CA ARG A 54 3.74 12.77 3.35
C ARG A 54 4.23 12.72 1.91
N GLN A 55 3.36 12.30 1.01
CA GLN A 55 3.49 12.53 -0.42
C GLN A 55 2.68 13.77 -0.76
N ARG A 56 3.33 14.81 -1.27
CA ARG A 56 2.68 16.04 -1.67
C ARG A 56 2.61 16.14 -3.18
N CYS A 57 1.44 16.54 -3.67
CA CYS A 57 1.25 16.87 -5.08
C CYS A 57 2.15 18.05 -5.45
N PHE A 58 2.91 17.94 -6.53
CA PHE A 58 3.76 18.99 -7.07
C PHE A 58 3.57 19.21 -8.58
N LEU A 59 2.70 18.42 -9.21
CA LEU A 59 2.28 18.57 -10.58
C LEU A 59 0.77 18.88 -10.64
N PRO A 60 0.30 19.71 -11.57
CA PRO A 60 -1.12 19.94 -11.75
C PRO A 60 -1.82 18.66 -12.19
N LEU A 61 -2.98 18.39 -11.62
CA LEU A 61 -3.83 17.27 -12.01
C LEU A 61 -4.54 17.61 -13.34
N PRO A 62 -4.38 16.81 -14.41
CA PRO A 62 -5.15 16.99 -15.64
C PRO A 62 -6.66 16.90 -15.40
N ALA A 63 -7.46 17.59 -16.17
CA ALA A 63 -8.88 17.83 -15.89
C ALA A 63 -9.72 16.54 -15.69
N GLU A 64 -9.45 15.50 -16.48
CA GLU A 64 -10.21 14.23 -16.43
C GLU A 64 -9.61 13.21 -15.47
N VAL A 65 -8.37 13.41 -15.05
CA VAL A 65 -7.64 12.51 -14.18
C VAL A 65 -8.10 12.72 -12.74
N LYS A 66 -8.27 11.62 -11.99
CA LYS A 66 -8.66 11.64 -10.58
C LYS A 66 -7.73 10.75 -9.73
N PRO A 67 -7.52 11.12 -8.46
CA PRO A 67 -6.82 10.22 -7.53
C PRO A 67 -7.58 8.91 -7.34
N ASP A 68 -6.87 7.81 -7.15
CA ASP A 68 -7.46 6.46 -6.99
C ASP A 68 -8.53 6.42 -5.89
N TRP A 69 -8.28 7.07 -4.75
CA TRP A 69 -9.23 7.11 -3.65
C TRP A 69 -10.55 7.80 -4.03
N TRP A 70 -10.49 8.83 -4.86
CA TRP A 70 -11.67 9.54 -5.35
C TRP A 70 -12.48 8.66 -6.31
N ILE A 71 -11.79 7.96 -7.21
CA ILE A 71 -12.42 7.01 -8.14
C ILE A 71 -13.17 5.94 -7.35
N MET A 72 -12.50 5.30 -6.38
CA MET A 72 -13.11 4.26 -5.54
C MET A 72 -14.29 4.78 -4.73
N SER A 73 -14.17 5.95 -4.10
CA SER A 73 -15.23 6.59 -3.32
C SER A 73 -16.44 6.94 -4.20
N SER A 74 -16.20 7.40 -5.43
CA SER A 74 -17.26 7.73 -6.37
C SER A 74 -18.04 6.48 -6.81
N VAL A 75 -17.36 5.39 -7.10
CA VAL A 75 -17.97 4.10 -7.42
C VAL A 75 -18.76 3.56 -6.23
N ALA A 76 -18.17 3.57 -5.03
CA ALA A 76 -18.82 3.14 -3.79
C ALA A 76 -20.12 3.94 -3.53
N GLY A 77 -20.08 5.25 -3.74
CA GLY A 77 -21.25 6.11 -3.63
C GLY A 77 -22.39 5.70 -4.58
N LYS A 78 -22.06 5.34 -5.83
CA LYS A 78 -23.04 4.85 -6.81
C LYS A 78 -23.60 3.47 -6.46
N LEU A 79 -22.85 2.66 -5.75
CA LEU A 79 -23.26 1.35 -5.25
C LEU A 79 -24.06 1.41 -3.93
N GLY A 80 -24.31 2.61 -3.39
CA GLY A 80 -25.09 2.80 -2.15
C GLY A 80 -24.23 2.87 -0.87
N PHE A 81 -22.91 2.87 -0.96
CA PHE A 81 -21.98 2.93 0.18
C PHE A 81 -21.44 4.34 0.45
N GLY A 82 -22.13 5.38 -0.01
CA GLY A 82 -21.65 6.76 0.05
C GLY A 82 -21.36 7.28 1.46
N GLU A 83 -22.06 6.80 2.48
CA GLU A 83 -21.79 7.18 3.87
C GLU A 83 -20.44 6.65 4.36
N ALA A 84 -20.13 5.39 4.03
CA ALA A 84 -18.87 4.74 4.42
C ALA A 84 -17.65 5.27 3.64
N PHE A 85 -17.85 5.88 2.48
CA PHE A 85 -16.79 6.42 1.62
C PHE A 85 -16.87 7.95 1.48
N ASN A 86 -17.35 8.63 2.51
CA ASN A 86 -17.57 10.09 2.50
C ASN A 86 -16.29 10.90 2.74
N TYR A 87 -15.19 10.49 2.14
CA TYR A 87 -13.92 11.21 2.25
C TYR A 87 -13.94 12.50 1.42
N LYS A 88 -13.38 13.56 1.97
CA LYS A 88 -13.24 14.85 1.29
C LYS A 88 -11.80 15.10 0.84
N ARG A 89 -10.85 14.46 1.50
CA ARG A 89 -9.41 14.65 1.29
C ARG A 89 -8.60 13.45 1.78
N PRO A 90 -7.34 13.31 1.36
CA PRO A 90 -6.46 12.24 1.83
C PRO A 90 -6.28 12.17 3.36
N ALA A 91 -6.37 13.31 4.05
CA ALA A 91 -6.30 13.35 5.50
C ALA A 91 -7.41 12.56 6.19
N ASP A 92 -8.63 12.52 5.62
CA ASP A 92 -9.74 11.74 6.18
C ASP A 92 -9.43 10.25 6.12
N ILE A 93 -8.92 9.79 4.98
CA ILE A 93 -8.52 8.40 4.77
C ILE A 93 -7.35 8.02 5.70
N PHE A 94 -6.39 8.92 5.87
CA PHE A 94 -5.25 8.68 6.75
C PHE A 94 -5.69 8.52 8.21
N ARG A 95 -6.61 9.36 8.69
CA ARG A 95 -7.17 9.26 10.06
C ARG A 95 -7.90 7.94 10.27
N GLU A 96 -8.72 7.52 9.32
CA GLU A 96 -9.39 6.23 9.38
C GLU A 96 -8.39 5.07 9.36
N HIS A 97 -7.41 5.11 8.46
CA HIS A 97 -6.34 4.11 8.43
C HIS A 97 -5.58 4.03 9.76
N ALA A 98 -5.28 5.18 10.37
CA ALA A 98 -4.65 5.23 11.68
C ALA A 98 -5.55 4.63 12.78
N ALA A 99 -6.83 4.96 12.79
CA ALA A 99 -7.80 4.39 13.72
C ALA A 99 -7.95 2.87 13.55
N LEU A 100 -8.04 2.39 12.29
CA LEU A 100 -8.13 0.96 11.99
C LEU A 100 -6.89 0.18 12.42
N SER A 101 -5.71 0.78 12.33
CA SER A 101 -4.47 0.14 12.81
C SER A 101 -4.47 -0.14 14.31
N ALA A 102 -5.22 0.67 15.04
CA ALA A 102 -5.39 0.58 16.50
C ALA A 102 -6.60 -0.25 16.93
N HIS A 103 -7.57 -0.48 16.02
CA HIS A 103 -8.80 -1.19 16.32
C HIS A 103 -8.51 -2.61 16.80
N GLU A 104 -9.01 -2.96 17.99
CA GLU A 104 -8.77 -4.24 18.65
C GLU A 104 -7.29 -4.66 18.69
N ASN A 105 -6.38 -3.67 18.72
CA ASN A 105 -4.95 -3.93 18.78
C ASN A 105 -4.45 -3.83 20.24
N ASN A 106 -4.66 -4.86 21.00
CA ASN A 106 -4.25 -4.96 22.42
C ASN A 106 -2.73 -5.22 22.58
N GLY A 107 -1.90 -4.71 21.68
CA GLY A 107 -0.46 -4.99 21.66
C GLY A 107 -0.08 -6.24 20.83
N GLU A 108 -1.05 -6.85 20.15
CA GLU A 108 -0.85 -8.05 19.34
C GLU A 108 -0.24 -7.75 17.96
N ARG A 109 -0.40 -6.50 17.50
CA ARG A 109 0.15 -6.04 16.21
C ARG A 109 1.09 -4.87 16.41
N LEU A 110 2.25 -4.96 15.78
CA LEU A 110 3.25 -3.88 15.81
C LEU A 110 2.80 -2.63 15.04
N PHE A 111 2.05 -2.83 13.94
CA PHE A 111 1.51 -1.72 13.17
C PHE A 111 0.38 -1.06 13.96
N ASN A 112 0.67 0.10 14.50
CA ASN A 112 -0.25 0.90 15.30
C ASN A 112 0.06 2.38 15.11
N LEU A 113 -0.95 3.14 14.72
CA LEU A 113 -0.90 4.59 14.46
C LEU A 113 -1.91 5.35 15.32
N ALA A 114 -2.33 4.79 16.46
CA ALA A 114 -3.35 5.39 17.34
C ALA A 114 -3.09 6.87 17.62
N GLY A 115 -1.84 7.24 17.88
CA GLY A 115 -1.44 8.63 18.15
C GLY A 115 -1.63 9.60 16.98
N LEU A 116 -1.90 9.09 15.77
CA LEU A 116 -2.14 9.88 14.57
C LEU A 116 -3.61 9.89 14.12
N ALA A 117 -4.49 9.12 14.78
CA ALA A 117 -5.88 8.96 14.38
C ALA A 117 -6.69 10.26 14.45
N ASN A 118 -6.30 11.18 15.33
CA ASN A 118 -7.00 12.45 15.57
C ASN A 118 -6.24 13.67 15.05
N LEU A 119 -5.32 13.51 14.09
CA LEU A 119 -4.62 14.65 13.50
C LEU A 119 -5.61 15.64 12.91
N SER A 120 -5.43 16.93 13.22
CA SER A 120 -6.12 17.99 12.48
C SER A 120 -5.62 18.05 11.03
N ASP A 121 -6.34 18.78 10.16
CA ASP A 121 -5.86 18.99 8.79
C ASP A 121 -4.50 19.69 8.77
N ALA A 122 -4.31 20.68 9.64
CA ALA A 122 -3.01 21.34 9.78
C ALA A 122 -1.92 20.39 10.29
N GLY A 123 -2.26 19.49 11.23
CA GLY A 123 -1.35 18.47 11.72
C GLY A 123 -0.98 17.45 10.62
N TYR A 124 -1.94 17.06 9.79
CA TYR A 124 -1.67 16.20 8.64
C TYR A 124 -0.76 16.90 7.61
N GLU A 125 -1.01 18.17 7.30
CA GLU A 125 -0.15 18.92 6.40
C GLU A 125 1.28 19.10 6.94
N ALA A 126 1.41 19.31 8.25
CA ALA A 126 2.70 19.45 8.92
C ALA A 126 3.37 18.12 9.26
N LEU A 127 2.74 16.97 8.95
CA LEU A 127 3.27 15.66 9.31
C LEU A 127 4.66 15.46 8.71
N ILE A 128 5.64 15.34 9.59
CA ILE A 128 7.01 14.95 9.25
C ILE A 128 7.10 13.42 9.12
N PRO A 129 8.14 12.88 8.49
CA PRO A 129 8.33 11.43 8.44
C PRO A 129 8.37 10.80 9.84
N VAL A 130 7.45 9.89 10.13
CA VAL A 130 7.30 9.24 11.43
C VAL A 130 7.39 7.73 11.30
N GLN A 131 8.08 7.08 12.22
CA GLN A 131 8.21 5.64 12.25
C GLN A 131 7.17 5.00 13.19
N TRP A 132 6.40 4.05 12.69
CA TRP A 132 5.46 3.32 13.56
C TRP A 132 6.16 2.23 14.40
N PRO A 133 5.61 1.84 15.58
CA PRO A 133 4.32 2.23 16.12
C PRO A 133 4.30 3.66 16.67
N VAL A 134 3.15 4.35 16.55
CA VAL A 134 2.87 5.64 17.18
C VAL A 134 1.65 5.44 18.08
N LEU A 135 1.90 5.19 19.34
CA LEU A 135 0.85 4.90 20.32
C LEU A 135 0.09 6.15 20.72
N GLU A 136 -1.09 5.96 21.29
CA GLU A 136 -1.89 7.06 21.82
C GLU A 136 -1.11 7.81 22.94
N GLY A 137 -1.13 9.14 22.89
CA GLY A 137 -0.36 9.98 23.80
C GLY A 137 1.12 10.14 23.43
N ALA A 138 1.64 9.42 22.47
CA ALA A 138 2.95 9.70 21.88
C ALA A 138 2.82 10.94 20.99
N GLY A 139 3.57 12.00 21.27
CA GLY A 139 3.62 13.16 20.39
C GLY A 139 4.13 12.80 18.99
N VAL A 140 3.78 13.62 18.00
CA VAL A 140 4.26 13.48 16.61
C VAL A 140 5.79 13.67 16.50
N GLU A 141 6.42 14.16 17.54
CA GLU A 141 7.86 14.49 17.63
C GLU A 141 8.72 13.31 18.10
N THR A 142 8.43 12.10 17.71
CA THR A 142 9.35 11.01 17.98
C THR A 142 10.52 11.08 16.99
N GLU A 143 11.50 11.93 17.31
CA GLU A 143 12.79 11.85 16.67
C GLU A 143 13.42 10.48 16.95
N GLY A 144 13.84 9.84 15.90
CA GLY A 144 14.67 8.65 15.99
C GLY A 144 14.01 7.36 15.53
N SER A 145 14.84 6.45 15.13
CA SER A 145 14.45 5.08 14.80
C SER A 145 14.40 4.27 16.09
N THR A 146 13.19 3.95 16.54
CA THR A 146 13.04 3.01 17.65
C THR A 146 13.28 1.60 17.13
N ARG A 147 14.33 0.96 17.64
CA ARG A 147 14.58 -0.45 17.35
C ARG A 147 13.45 -1.28 17.93
N LEU A 148 12.78 -2.05 17.07
CA LEU A 148 11.81 -3.04 17.53
C LEU A 148 12.49 -4.12 18.37
N PHE A 149 11.75 -4.61 19.36
CA PHE A 149 12.19 -5.71 20.23
C PHE A 149 13.48 -5.43 21.00
N ALA A 150 13.79 -4.15 21.27
CA ALA A 150 14.96 -3.77 22.04
C ALA A 150 14.93 -4.30 23.50
N ASP A 151 13.74 -4.53 24.02
CA ASP A 151 13.47 -5.16 25.32
C ASP A 151 13.48 -6.70 25.28
N GLY A 152 13.75 -7.29 24.10
CA GLY A 152 13.74 -8.74 23.90
C GLY A 152 12.36 -9.37 23.83
N ARG A 153 11.29 -8.56 23.84
CA ARG A 153 9.91 -9.07 23.75
C ARG A 153 9.41 -9.03 22.32
N PHE A 154 8.85 -10.14 21.86
CA PHE A 154 8.32 -10.31 20.51
C PHE A 154 6.79 -10.45 20.57
N VAL A 155 6.12 -10.13 19.47
CA VAL A 155 4.65 -10.28 19.33
C VAL A 155 4.34 -11.75 19.04
N THR A 156 4.48 -12.57 20.04
CA THR A 156 4.20 -14.02 20.04
C THR A 156 3.57 -14.38 21.38
N ASP A 157 2.85 -15.49 21.47
CA ASP A 157 2.15 -15.92 22.68
C ASP A 157 3.06 -16.01 23.92
N ASN A 158 4.32 -16.40 23.72
CA ASN A 158 5.32 -16.51 24.79
C ASN A 158 6.29 -15.33 24.84
N GLN A 159 6.05 -14.29 24.06
CA GLN A 159 6.89 -13.06 23.93
C GLN A 159 8.35 -13.35 23.55
N ARG A 160 8.65 -14.48 22.94
CA ARG A 160 10.00 -14.85 22.48
C ARG A 160 10.06 -14.96 20.96
N ALA A 161 11.25 -14.74 20.40
CA ALA A 161 11.48 -14.98 18.99
C ALA A 161 11.16 -16.44 18.63
N ARG A 162 10.46 -16.65 17.53
CA ARG A 162 10.14 -17.97 17.00
C ARG A 162 11.10 -18.32 15.88
N PHE A 163 11.92 -19.33 16.10
CA PHE A 163 12.78 -19.89 15.08
C PHE A 163 12.05 -21.03 14.37
N VAL A 164 11.88 -20.88 13.07
CA VAL A 164 11.26 -21.92 12.23
C VAL A 164 12.37 -22.62 11.46
N ALA A 165 12.52 -23.92 11.67
CA ALA A 165 13.41 -24.74 10.86
C ALA A 165 12.88 -24.79 9.43
N ILE A 166 13.72 -24.36 8.48
CA ILE A 166 13.38 -24.37 7.06
C ILE A 166 14.06 -25.57 6.39
N GLU A 167 13.25 -26.42 5.79
CA GLU A 167 13.75 -27.46 4.90
C GLU A 167 13.84 -26.94 3.47
N THR A 168 15.01 -27.12 2.88
CA THR A 168 15.23 -26.74 1.47
C THR A 168 14.40 -27.66 0.57
N ARG A 169 13.55 -27.08 -0.25
CA ARG A 169 12.78 -27.79 -1.27
C ARG A 169 13.38 -27.49 -2.63
N LEU A 170 13.43 -28.51 -3.46
CA LEU A 170 13.76 -28.32 -4.87
C LEU A 170 12.64 -27.51 -5.56
N ALA A 171 12.97 -26.86 -6.66
CA ALA A 171 11.98 -26.16 -7.48
C ALA A 171 10.87 -27.14 -7.91
N ALA A 172 9.61 -26.67 -7.88
CA ALA A 172 8.47 -27.50 -8.29
C ALA A 172 8.57 -27.93 -9.77
N GLN A 173 9.22 -27.11 -10.58
CA GLN A 173 9.54 -27.45 -11.97
C GLN A 173 11.06 -27.62 -12.08
N GLN A 174 11.46 -28.83 -12.43
CA GLN A 174 12.84 -29.18 -12.71
C GLN A 174 13.16 -28.95 -14.19
N THR A 175 14.43 -28.90 -14.49
CA THR A 175 14.90 -28.93 -15.89
C THR A 175 14.49 -30.26 -16.54
N SER A 176 14.24 -30.24 -17.85
CA SER A 176 13.92 -31.42 -18.67
C SER A 176 14.72 -31.35 -19.97
N ASP A 177 14.63 -32.40 -20.78
CA ASP A 177 15.28 -32.40 -22.10
C ASP A 177 14.76 -31.28 -22.99
N ASP A 178 13.47 -30.93 -22.89
CA ASP A 178 12.86 -29.82 -23.65
C ASP A 178 13.23 -28.44 -23.06
N TYR A 179 13.51 -28.37 -21.77
CA TYR A 179 13.88 -27.15 -21.04
C TYR A 179 15.12 -27.40 -20.16
N PRO A 180 16.31 -27.54 -20.77
CA PRO A 180 17.52 -27.98 -20.05
C PRO A 180 18.18 -26.86 -19.22
N MET A 181 17.77 -25.61 -19.39
CA MET A 181 18.41 -24.46 -18.73
C MET A 181 17.53 -23.84 -17.67
N VAL A 182 18.17 -23.36 -16.61
CA VAL A 182 17.54 -22.53 -15.57
C VAL A 182 17.70 -21.06 -15.93
N VAL A 183 16.60 -20.33 -16.05
CA VAL A 183 16.64 -18.87 -16.21
C VAL A 183 16.67 -18.24 -14.82
N ASN A 184 17.76 -17.57 -14.51
CA ASN A 184 17.91 -16.77 -13.30
C ASN A 184 17.77 -15.29 -13.62
N THR A 185 16.89 -14.60 -12.89
CA THR A 185 16.86 -13.14 -12.91
C THR A 185 17.83 -12.62 -11.83
N GLY A 186 18.77 -11.78 -12.25
CA GLY A 186 19.69 -11.14 -11.30
C GLY A 186 19.00 -10.04 -10.51
N ARG A 187 19.27 -9.94 -9.21
CA ARG A 187 18.84 -8.84 -8.39
C ARG A 187 19.98 -7.88 -8.12
N ILE A 188 19.79 -6.62 -8.48
CA ILE A 188 20.72 -5.56 -8.09
C ILE A 188 20.44 -5.20 -6.63
N ARG A 189 21.48 -4.93 -5.86
CA ARG A 189 21.41 -4.70 -4.41
C ARG A 189 20.30 -3.73 -3.99
N ASP A 190 20.13 -2.65 -4.71
CA ASP A 190 19.22 -1.56 -4.36
C ASP A 190 17.91 -1.58 -5.15
N GLN A 191 17.67 -2.64 -5.90
CA GLN A 191 16.43 -2.87 -6.66
C GLN A 191 15.59 -3.94 -5.99
N TRP A 192 14.33 -3.65 -5.75
CA TRP A 192 13.45 -4.56 -5.01
C TRP A 192 12.73 -5.57 -5.91
N HIS A 193 12.37 -5.16 -7.10
CA HIS A 193 11.52 -5.93 -8.01
C HIS A 193 12.17 -6.18 -9.39
N THR A 194 13.43 -6.29 -9.46
CA THR A 194 14.15 -6.63 -10.71
C THR A 194 14.34 -8.12 -10.87
#